data_1c7e5e4ad0462166993134ad9f02c1b9
#
_entry.id   1c7e5e4ad0462166993134ad9f02c1b9
#
_cell.length_a   1.000
_cell.length_b   1.000
_cell.length_c   1.000
_cell.angle_alpha   90.00
_cell.angle_beta   90.00
_cell.angle_gamma   90.00
#
_symmetry.space_group_name_H-M   'P 1'
#
loop_
_entity.id
_entity.type
_entity.pdbx_description
1 polymer ?
#
loop_
_entity_poly.entity_id
_entity_poly.type
_entity_poly.pdbx_seq_one_letter_code
_entity_poly.pdbx_strand_id
1 'polypeptide(L)'
;EILRLTHQLKMGFFIYNAMEDKKKVIVYVDGFNFYYGLKSKKWKMCYWLDLVSFFNSFLKPYQELVEVNYFSARPTDAGKHDRQDKLFQANKCNPKFNLILGKYLKKEIKCRYCGGIIHSFEEKETDVRIATKILSDAYKKRCDIAIIVSADSDLIPPVELIREFNPLQKVYVYFPPNRYSSNLSNLSDGTRKLDGSFNIFKKHILPQKVQLPNGYVIER
;
A
#
# COMPACT_ATOMS: atom_id res chain seq x y z
N GLU A 1 20.44 -49.62 -2.93
CA GLU A 1 18.96 -49.48 -3.21
C GLU A 1 18.26 -48.57 -2.20
N ILE A 2 18.49 -48.75 -0.89
CA ILE A 2 17.90 -47.96 0.19
C ILE A 2 18.29 -46.46 0.07
N LEU A 3 19.53 -46.14 -0.28
CA LEU A 3 20.01 -44.77 -0.49
C LEU A 3 19.38 -44.07 -1.72
N ARG A 4 19.03 -44.82 -2.77
CA ARG A 4 18.29 -44.28 -3.92
C ARG A 4 16.82 -43.95 -3.58
N LEU A 5 16.17 -44.85 -2.83
CA LEU A 5 14.80 -44.64 -2.35
C LEU A 5 14.67 -43.40 -1.41
N THR A 6 15.64 -43.23 -0.51
CA THR A 6 15.65 -42.04 0.39
C THR A 6 15.91 -40.75 -0.37
N HIS A 7 16.71 -40.79 -1.46
CA HIS A 7 16.93 -39.61 -2.30
C HIS A 7 15.70 -39.27 -3.15
N GLN A 8 15.00 -40.28 -3.70
CA GLN A 8 13.74 -40.05 -4.43
C GLN A 8 12.61 -39.59 -3.52
N LEU A 9 12.50 -40.10 -2.30
CA LEU A 9 11.52 -39.60 -1.31
C LEU A 9 11.81 -38.18 -0.87
N LYS A 10 13.08 -37.80 -0.68
CA LYS A 10 13.46 -36.42 -0.40
C LYS A 10 13.20 -35.49 -1.57
N MET A 11 13.48 -35.90 -2.80
CA MET A 11 13.15 -35.13 -4.01
C MET A 11 11.63 -34.99 -4.20
N GLY A 12 10.86 -36.07 -3.99
CA GLY A 12 9.41 -36.07 -4.04
C GLY A 12 8.81 -35.14 -2.99
N PHE A 13 9.36 -35.15 -1.77
CA PHE A 13 8.93 -34.22 -0.69
C PHE A 13 9.31 -32.77 -0.98
N PHE A 14 10.47 -32.52 -1.62
CA PHE A 14 10.87 -31.17 -2.07
C PHE A 14 10.00 -30.68 -3.22
N ILE A 15 9.64 -31.56 -4.17
CA ILE A 15 8.75 -31.21 -5.30
C ILE A 15 7.31 -31.00 -4.82
N TYR A 16 6.84 -31.80 -3.85
CA TYR A 16 5.52 -31.66 -3.26
C TYR A 16 5.38 -30.31 -2.47
N ASN A 17 6.43 -29.91 -1.72
CA ASN A 17 6.48 -28.61 -1.05
C ASN A 17 6.65 -27.42 -2.01
N ALA A 18 7.11 -27.65 -3.25
CA ALA A 18 7.21 -26.61 -4.28
C ALA A 18 5.87 -26.33 -5.01
N MET A 19 4.85 -27.15 -4.78
CA MET A 19 3.51 -27.04 -5.36
C MET A 19 2.45 -26.51 -4.37
N GLU A 20 2.83 -26.10 -3.15
CA GLU A 20 1.90 -25.35 -2.31
C GLU A 20 1.65 -23.99 -2.98
N ASP A 21 0.41 -23.77 -3.42
CA ASP A 21 -0.01 -22.46 -3.96
C ASP A 21 0.36 -21.34 -2.99
N LYS A 22 1.21 -20.43 -3.45
CA LYS A 22 1.65 -19.31 -2.61
C LYS A 22 0.44 -18.49 -2.15
N LYS A 23 0.47 -18.09 -0.89
CA LYS A 23 -0.54 -17.20 -0.33
C LYS A 23 -0.54 -15.85 -1.05
N LYS A 24 -1.63 -15.53 -1.70
CA LYS A 24 -1.82 -14.29 -2.46
C LYS A 24 -1.94 -13.11 -1.52
N VAL A 25 -1.14 -12.07 -1.76
CA VAL A 25 -1.10 -10.85 -0.95
C VAL A 25 -1.50 -9.65 -1.81
N ILE A 26 -2.45 -8.86 -1.33
CA ILE A 26 -2.77 -7.54 -1.88
C ILE A 26 -2.46 -6.48 -0.82
N VAL A 27 -1.82 -5.39 -1.25
CA VAL A 27 -1.49 -4.25 -0.40
C VAL A 27 -2.40 -3.07 -0.75
N TYR A 28 -2.93 -2.40 0.27
CA TYR A 28 -3.80 -1.23 0.17
C TYR A 28 -3.11 -0.08 0.90
N VAL A 29 -2.60 0.88 0.14
CA VAL A 29 -1.82 1.99 0.67
C VAL A 29 -2.67 3.25 0.70
N ASP A 30 -2.99 3.72 1.90
CA ASP A 30 -3.48 5.07 2.11
C ASP A 30 -2.33 6.06 1.84
N GLY A 31 -2.36 6.66 0.66
CA GLY A 31 -1.27 7.50 0.18
C GLY A 31 -1.06 8.76 1.01
N PHE A 32 -2.12 9.33 1.61
CA PHE A 32 -2.00 10.49 2.50
C PHE A 32 -1.37 10.11 3.82
N ASN A 33 -1.89 9.07 4.46
CA ASN A 33 -1.36 8.57 5.72
C ASN A 33 0.12 8.18 5.58
N PHE A 34 0.46 7.51 4.47
CA PHE A 34 1.82 7.11 4.14
C PHE A 34 2.74 8.31 3.87
N TYR A 35 2.32 9.25 3.01
CA TYR A 35 3.09 10.45 2.68
C TYR A 35 3.34 11.33 3.92
N TYR A 36 2.31 11.62 4.70
CA TYR A 36 2.46 12.43 5.91
C TYR A 36 3.28 11.74 6.98
N GLY A 37 3.27 10.40 7.04
CA GLY A 37 4.18 9.63 7.86
C GLY A 37 5.63 9.86 7.49
N LEU A 38 6.00 9.71 6.21
CA LEU A 38 7.34 10.01 5.70
C LEU A 38 7.75 11.47 5.92
N LYS A 39 6.81 12.39 5.74
CA LYS A 39 7.02 13.84 5.94
C LYS A 39 7.35 14.16 7.39
N SER A 40 6.67 13.54 8.35
CA SER A 40 6.90 13.75 9.79
C SER A 40 8.32 13.32 10.21
N LYS A 41 8.87 12.28 9.57
CA LYS A 41 10.27 11.84 9.75
C LYS A 41 11.28 12.64 8.93
N LYS A 42 10.84 13.59 8.11
CA LYS A 42 11.70 14.35 7.17
C LYS A 42 12.44 13.43 6.16
N TRP A 43 11.88 12.26 5.84
CA TRP A 43 12.46 11.28 4.91
C TRP A 43 12.18 11.65 3.45
N LYS A 44 12.58 12.83 3.03
CA LYS A 44 12.30 13.40 1.69
C LYS A 44 12.75 12.49 0.53
N MET A 45 13.85 11.78 0.70
CA MET A 45 14.36 10.85 -0.32
C MET A 45 13.39 9.70 -0.59
N CYS A 46 12.61 9.27 0.43
CA CYS A 46 11.65 8.18 0.34
C CYS A 46 10.34 8.57 -0.36
N TYR A 47 10.17 9.84 -0.78
CA TYR A 47 9.04 10.24 -1.64
C TYR A 47 9.15 9.71 -3.07
N TRP A 48 10.32 9.17 -3.46
CA TRP A 48 10.60 8.59 -4.76
C TRP A 48 10.82 7.08 -4.62
N LEU A 49 9.77 6.35 -4.20
CA LEU A 49 9.84 4.95 -3.82
C LEU A 49 9.25 4.04 -4.90
N ASP A 50 9.92 2.92 -5.19
CA ASP A 50 9.33 1.77 -5.87
C ASP A 50 8.43 1.04 -4.87
N LEU A 51 7.14 1.32 -4.94
CA LEU A 51 6.16 0.81 -3.99
C LEU A 51 5.98 -0.71 -4.10
N VAL A 52 6.03 -1.26 -5.30
CA VAL A 52 5.88 -2.70 -5.51
C VAL A 52 7.08 -3.45 -4.94
N SER A 53 8.30 -3.04 -5.29
CA SER A 53 9.53 -3.64 -4.79
C SER A 53 9.63 -3.50 -3.25
N PHE A 54 9.27 -2.33 -2.71
CA PHE A 54 9.28 -2.05 -1.28
C PHE A 54 8.35 -3.00 -0.51
N PHE A 55 7.09 -3.10 -0.90
CA PHE A 55 6.16 -3.99 -0.18
C PHE A 55 6.46 -5.46 -0.41
N ASN A 56 6.93 -5.83 -1.60
CA ASN A 56 7.36 -7.20 -1.87
C ASN A 56 8.51 -7.66 -0.96
N SER A 57 9.40 -6.74 -0.54
CA SER A 57 10.53 -7.06 0.34
C SER A 57 10.14 -7.48 1.77
N PHE A 58 8.90 -7.27 2.17
CA PHE A 58 8.38 -7.71 3.47
C PHE A 58 7.72 -9.09 3.43
N LEU A 59 7.51 -9.64 2.24
CA LEU A 59 6.81 -10.90 2.08
C LEU A 59 7.71 -12.09 2.40
N LYS A 60 7.10 -13.16 2.86
CA LYS A 60 7.76 -14.43 3.13
C LYS A 60 7.83 -15.28 1.84
N PRO A 61 8.74 -16.27 1.74
CA PRO A 61 8.90 -17.09 0.54
C PRO A 61 7.62 -17.79 0.06
N TYR A 62 6.72 -18.12 0.98
CA TYR A 62 5.42 -18.74 0.70
C TYR A 62 4.30 -17.74 0.37
N GLN A 63 4.63 -16.47 0.23
CA GLN A 63 3.69 -15.39 -0.11
C GLN A 63 4.03 -14.85 -1.49
N GLU A 64 3.01 -14.41 -2.21
CA GLU A 64 3.13 -13.77 -3.51
C GLU A 64 2.39 -12.43 -3.52
N LEU A 65 3.09 -11.36 -3.87
CA LEU A 65 2.47 -10.06 -4.10
C LEU A 65 1.68 -10.10 -5.41
N VAL A 66 0.37 -9.92 -5.31
CA VAL A 66 -0.52 -9.85 -6.48
C VAL A 66 -0.65 -8.41 -6.97
N GLU A 67 -0.92 -7.48 -6.05
CA GLU A 67 -1.25 -6.10 -6.39
C GLU A 67 -0.89 -5.15 -5.24
N VAL A 68 -0.46 -3.94 -5.58
CA VAL A 68 -0.33 -2.79 -4.68
C VAL A 68 -1.31 -1.73 -5.14
N ASN A 69 -2.37 -1.53 -4.38
CA ASN A 69 -3.35 -0.47 -4.60
C ASN A 69 -2.91 0.77 -3.82
N TYR A 70 -2.59 1.84 -4.53
CA TYR A 70 -2.21 3.12 -3.94
C TYR A 70 -3.35 4.12 -4.09
N PHE A 71 -3.90 4.56 -2.98
CA PHE A 71 -5.02 5.51 -2.94
C PHE A 71 -4.50 6.90 -2.66
N SER A 72 -4.94 7.87 -3.45
CA SER A 72 -4.53 9.27 -3.29
C SER A 72 -5.53 10.18 -3.97
N ALA A 73 -5.31 11.49 -3.90
CA ALA A 73 -6.01 12.46 -4.73
C ALA A 73 -4.99 13.44 -5.33
N ARG A 74 -5.31 14.00 -6.50
CA ARG A 74 -4.40 14.92 -7.17
C ARG A 74 -4.40 16.28 -6.47
N PRO A 75 -3.25 16.81 -6.01
CA PRO A 75 -3.19 18.12 -5.44
C PRO A 75 -3.52 19.20 -6.48
N THR A 76 -4.09 20.30 -6.02
CA THR A 76 -4.40 21.45 -6.86
C THR A 76 -3.20 22.37 -7.14
N ASP A 77 -2.14 22.26 -6.33
CA ASP A 77 -0.87 22.96 -6.51
C ASP A 77 -0.08 22.30 -7.65
N ALA A 78 0.25 23.06 -8.70
CA ALA A 78 0.87 22.55 -9.91
C ALA A 78 2.24 21.86 -9.66
N GLY A 79 3.07 22.40 -8.77
CA GLY A 79 4.38 21.81 -8.48
C GLY A 79 4.28 20.54 -7.65
N LYS A 80 3.29 20.43 -6.77
CA LYS A 80 3.02 19.19 -6.03
C LYS A 80 2.41 18.14 -6.95
N HIS A 81 1.52 18.55 -7.83
CA HIS A 81 0.90 17.71 -8.85
C HIS A 81 1.96 17.07 -9.75
N ASP A 82 2.89 17.83 -10.31
CA ASP A 82 3.97 17.33 -11.17
C ASP A 82 4.84 16.27 -10.47
N ARG A 83 5.28 16.54 -9.23
CA ARG A 83 6.08 15.57 -8.46
C ARG A 83 5.32 14.30 -8.14
N GLN A 84 4.04 14.41 -7.84
CA GLN A 84 3.20 13.25 -7.55
C GLN A 84 2.93 12.45 -8.82
N ASP A 85 2.65 13.10 -9.94
CA ASP A 85 2.42 12.44 -11.24
C ASP A 85 3.67 11.68 -11.70
N LYS A 86 4.86 12.26 -11.56
CA LYS A 86 6.13 11.57 -11.85
C LYS A 86 6.26 10.28 -11.05
N LEU A 87 6.00 10.32 -9.73
CA LEU A 87 6.03 9.12 -8.88
C LEU A 87 5.03 8.06 -9.37
N PHE A 88 3.81 8.48 -9.70
CA PHE A 88 2.78 7.56 -10.16
C PHE A 88 3.12 6.93 -11.51
N GLN A 89 3.61 7.72 -12.45
CA GLN A 89 4.02 7.21 -13.76
C GLN A 89 5.18 6.23 -13.65
N ALA A 90 6.18 6.52 -12.82
CA ALA A 90 7.30 5.63 -12.57
C ALA A 90 6.84 4.29 -11.97
N ASN A 91 5.91 4.31 -10.99
CA ASN A 91 5.38 3.08 -10.39
C ASN A 91 4.46 2.30 -11.34
N LYS A 92 3.74 2.98 -12.24
CA LYS A 92 2.88 2.34 -13.26
C LYS A 92 3.66 1.51 -14.30
N CYS A 93 4.97 1.65 -14.38
CA CYS A 93 5.82 0.73 -15.15
C CYS A 93 5.73 -0.72 -14.63
N ASN A 94 5.36 -0.90 -13.38
CA ASN A 94 5.14 -2.22 -12.81
C ASN A 94 3.65 -2.59 -12.90
N PRO A 95 3.28 -3.71 -13.57
CA PRO A 95 1.88 -4.10 -13.76
C PRO A 95 1.15 -4.45 -12.46
N LYS A 96 1.88 -4.70 -11.37
CA LYS A 96 1.30 -4.94 -10.04
C LYS A 96 0.92 -3.65 -9.30
N PHE A 97 1.27 -2.47 -9.83
CA PHE A 97 0.90 -1.19 -9.25
C PHE A 97 -0.42 -0.68 -9.81
N ASN A 98 -1.38 -0.43 -8.94
CA ASN A 98 -2.68 0.13 -9.28
C ASN A 98 -2.91 1.45 -8.54
N LEU A 99 -3.15 2.53 -9.29
CA LEU A 99 -3.42 3.86 -8.75
C LEU A 99 -4.92 4.12 -8.74
N ILE A 100 -5.45 4.42 -7.57
CA ILE A 100 -6.87 4.76 -7.38
C ILE A 100 -6.96 6.18 -6.83
N LEU A 101 -7.55 7.08 -7.62
CA LEU A 101 -7.64 8.49 -7.27
C LEU A 101 -9.03 8.85 -6.74
N GLY A 102 -9.06 9.48 -5.57
CA GLY A 102 -10.17 10.26 -5.06
C GLY A 102 -10.25 11.63 -5.73
N LYS A 103 -10.99 12.54 -5.12
CA LYS A 103 -11.21 13.91 -5.63
C LYS A 103 -10.80 14.95 -4.59
N TYR A 104 -10.34 16.11 -5.07
CA TYR A 104 -10.29 17.32 -4.28
C TYR A 104 -11.49 18.19 -4.60
N LEU A 105 -12.21 18.62 -3.58
CA LEU A 105 -13.27 19.61 -3.71
C LEU A 105 -12.81 20.93 -3.11
N LYS A 106 -13.05 21.99 -3.84
CA LYS A 106 -12.85 23.37 -3.34
C LYS A 106 -13.88 23.63 -2.25
N LYS A 107 -13.42 24.08 -1.09
CA LYS A 107 -14.25 24.46 0.04
C LYS A 107 -14.00 25.91 0.38
N GLU A 108 -15.06 26.68 0.51
CA GLU A 108 -15.00 28.05 0.97
C GLU A 108 -15.41 28.08 2.44
N ILE A 109 -14.52 28.59 3.27
CA ILE A 109 -14.75 28.70 4.71
C ILE A 109 -14.85 30.20 5.01
N LYS A 110 -16.03 30.63 5.44
CA LYS A 110 -16.22 32.00 5.88
C LYS A 110 -15.72 32.17 7.31
N CYS A 111 -14.80 33.10 7.51
CA CYS A 111 -14.30 33.42 8.85
C CYS A 111 -15.44 34.01 9.69
N ARG A 112 -15.68 33.44 10.86
CA ARG A 112 -16.76 33.92 11.76
C ARG A 112 -16.46 35.27 12.40
N TYR A 113 -15.19 35.71 12.45
CA TYR A 113 -14.78 36.94 13.09
C TYR A 113 -14.71 38.12 12.11
N CYS A 114 -14.14 37.95 10.93
CA CYS A 114 -13.92 39.05 9.98
C CYS A 114 -14.78 38.93 8.70
N GLY A 115 -15.56 37.84 8.54
CA GLY A 115 -16.37 37.61 7.35
C GLY A 115 -15.56 37.24 6.10
N GLY A 116 -14.23 37.22 6.17
CA GLY A 116 -13.36 36.87 5.05
C GLY A 116 -13.55 35.42 4.59
N ILE A 117 -13.39 35.18 3.28
CA ILE A 117 -13.51 33.85 2.68
C ILE A 117 -12.12 33.25 2.57
N ILE A 118 -11.95 32.09 3.15
CA ILE A 118 -10.73 31.26 3.01
C ILE A 118 -11.05 30.13 2.03
N HIS A 119 -10.32 30.10 0.92
CA HIS A 119 -10.40 28.98 -0.01
C HIS A 119 -9.52 27.83 0.51
N SER A 120 -10.14 26.68 0.75
CA SER A 120 -9.49 25.45 1.16
C SER A 120 -9.83 24.35 0.17
N PHE A 121 -9.05 23.27 0.19
CA PHE A 121 -9.34 22.08 -0.58
C PHE A 121 -9.46 20.91 0.39
N GLU A 122 -10.53 20.17 0.26
CA GLU A 122 -10.80 18.99 1.07
C GLU A 122 -10.72 17.76 0.17
N GLU A 123 -9.97 16.77 0.61
CA GLU A 123 -9.96 15.47 -0.02
C GLU A 123 -11.27 14.75 0.26
N LYS A 124 -11.79 14.09 -0.75
CA LYS A 124 -13.01 13.29 -0.68
C LYS A 124 -12.84 11.95 -1.37
N GLU A 125 -13.60 10.97 -0.93
CA GLU A 125 -13.75 9.64 -1.52
C GLU A 125 -12.59 8.66 -1.24
N THR A 126 -11.40 9.08 -0.78
CA THR A 126 -10.26 8.16 -0.68
C THR A 126 -10.53 7.04 0.32
N ASP A 127 -10.99 7.34 1.53
CA ASP A 127 -11.27 6.33 2.56
C ASP A 127 -12.39 5.38 2.12
N VAL A 128 -13.45 5.92 1.50
CA VAL A 128 -14.53 5.13 0.92
C VAL A 128 -14.01 4.21 -0.19
N ARG A 129 -13.10 4.69 -1.04
CA ARG A 129 -12.49 3.88 -2.10
C ARG A 129 -11.59 2.78 -1.54
N ILE A 130 -10.83 3.06 -0.48
CA ILE A 130 -10.03 2.06 0.23
C ILE A 130 -10.96 0.99 0.79
N ALA A 131 -11.96 1.38 1.58
CA ALA A 131 -12.91 0.48 2.21
C ALA A 131 -13.64 -0.40 1.17
N THR A 132 -14.20 0.21 0.13
CA THR A 132 -14.93 -0.53 -0.92
C THR A 132 -14.03 -1.47 -1.73
N LYS A 133 -12.77 -1.09 -2.00
CA LYS A 133 -11.82 -1.95 -2.70
C LYS A 133 -11.43 -3.16 -1.84
N ILE A 134 -11.11 -2.94 -0.55
CA ILE A 134 -10.78 -4.02 0.39
C ILE A 134 -11.95 -5.02 0.49
N LEU A 135 -13.17 -4.53 0.69
CA LEU A 135 -14.36 -5.36 0.79
C LEU A 135 -14.66 -6.11 -0.51
N SER A 136 -14.55 -5.45 -1.66
CA SER A 136 -14.75 -6.08 -2.97
C SER A 136 -13.76 -7.22 -3.23
N ASP A 137 -12.48 -7.00 -2.89
CA ASP A 137 -11.44 -8.00 -3.08
C ASP A 137 -11.60 -9.17 -2.11
N ALA A 138 -12.01 -8.91 -0.87
CA ALA A 138 -12.30 -9.93 0.12
C ALA A 138 -13.52 -10.78 -0.28
N TYR A 139 -14.59 -10.15 -0.74
CA TYR A 139 -15.78 -10.83 -1.24
C TYR A 139 -15.48 -11.74 -2.44
N LYS A 140 -14.66 -11.24 -3.37
CA LYS A 140 -14.22 -11.98 -4.56
C LYS A 140 -13.09 -12.98 -4.28
N LYS A 141 -12.63 -13.09 -3.04
CA LYS A 141 -11.52 -13.96 -2.59
C LYS A 141 -10.26 -13.76 -3.44
N ARG A 142 -9.92 -12.51 -3.76
CA ARG A 142 -8.77 -12.18 -4.62
C ARG A 142 -7.41 -12.41 -3.93
N CYS A 143 -7.38 -12.40 -2.59
CA CYS A 143 -6.17 -12.65 -1.81
C CYS A 143 -6.47 -13.40 -0.52
N ASP A 144 -5.46 -14.13 -0.06
CA ASP A 144 -5.45 -14.79 1.25
C ASP A 144 -5.06 -13.81 2.37
N ILE A 145 -4.30 -12.78 2.01
CA ILE A 145 -3.73 -11.80 2.93
C ILE A 145 -3.96 -10.40 2.37
N ALA A 146 -4.64 -9.57 3.14
CA ALA A 146 -4.75 -8.12 2.90
C ALA A 146 -3.75 -7.38 3.80
N ILE A 147 -2.90 -6.51 3.23
CA ILE A 147 -2.02 -5.62 3.99
C ILE A 147 -2.56 -4.20 3.84
N ILE A 148 -3.03 -3.62 4.93
CA ILE A 148 -3.51 -2.23 4.99
C ILE A 148 -2.36 -1.36 5.49
N VAL A 149 -2.00 -0.33 4.73
CA VAL A 149 -0.93 0.61 5.07
C VAL A 149 -1.57 1.95 5.45
N SER A 150 -2.04 2.04 6.65
CA SER A 150 -2.67 3.22 7.25
C SER A 150 -2.69 3.12 8.78
N ALA A 151 -2.98 4.22 9.45
CA ALA A 151 -3.32 4.28 10.87
C ALA A 151 -4.70 4.94 11.07
N ASP A 152 -5.49 5.05 10.00
CA ASP A 152 -6.79 5.68 10.06
C ASP A 152 -7.83 4.71 10.65
N SER A 153 -8.53 5.17 11.69
CA SER A 153 -9.58 4.42 12.36
C SER A 153 -10.83 4.20 11.51
N ASP A 154 -11.02 5.01 10.45
CA ASP A 154 -12.15 4.87 9.53
C ASP A 154 -12.08 3.56 8.71
N LEU A 155 -10.93 2.88 8.75
CA LEU A 155 -10.74 1.55 8.16
C LEU A 155 -11.10 0.38 9.11
N ILE A 156 -11.58 0.65 10.33
CA ILE A 156 -12.05 -0.38 11.26
C ILE A 156 -13.28 -1.12 10.71
N PRO A 157 -14.36 -0.42 10.29
CA PRO A 157 -15.58 -1.10 9.84
C PRO A 157 -15.36 -2.07 8.68
N PRO A 158 -14.59 -1.76 7.63
CA PRO A 158 -14.33 -2.73 6.56
C PRO A 158 -13.55 -3.96 7.05
N VAL A 159 -12.64 -3.83 8.03
CA VAL A 159 -11.92 -4.98 8.59
C VAL A 159 -12.84 -5.86 9.43
N GLU A 160 -13.72 -5.27 10.24
CA GLU A 160 -14.73 -6.00 11.01
C GLU A 160 -15.64 -6.80 10.07
N LEU A 161 -16.14 -6.17 9.02
CA LEU A 161 -17.02 -6.83 8.06
C LEU A 161 -16.31 -8.00 7.33
N ILE A 162 -15.02 -7.89 7.01
CA ILE A 162 -14.25 -9.02 6.46
C ILE A 162 -14.26 -10.20 7.42
N ARG A 163 -14.14 -9.98 8.74
CA ARG A 163 -14.18 -11.05 9.74
C ARG A 163 -15.48 -11.83 9.73
N GLU A 164 -16.59 -11.16 9.37
CA GLU A 164 -17.90 -11.79 9.31
C GLU A 164 -18.03 -12.71 8.08
N PHE A 165 -17.72 -12.22 6.89
CA PHE A 165 -17.99 -12.97 5.66
C PHE A 165 -16.78 -13.74 5.08
N ASN A 166 -15.55 -13.40 5.46
CA ASN A 166 -14.33 -14.08 5.02
C ASN A 166 -13.33 -14.29 6.17
N PRO A 167 -13.67 -15.06 7.21
CA PRO A 167 -12.86 -15.20 8.42
C PRO A 167 -11.50 -15.89 8.18
N LEU A 168 -11.33 -16.56 7.04
CA LEU A 168 -10.05 -17.19 6.68
C LEU A 168 -9.03 -16.20 6.11
N GLN A 169 -9.46 -15.07 5.59
CA GLN A 169 -8.58 -14.04 5.09
C GLN A 169 -7.83 -13.38 6.24
N LYS A 170 -6.51 -13.30 6.11
CA LYS A 170 -5.67 -12.57 7.07
C LYS A 170 -5.59 -11.10 6.73
N VAL A 171 -5.71 -10.26 7.75
CA VAL A 171 -5.56 -8.80 7.62
C VAL A 171 -4.39 -8.35 8.47
N TYR A 172 -3.34 -7.85 7.80
CA TYR A 172 -2.19 -7.22 8.46
C TYR A 172 -2.26 -5.70 8.31
N VAL A 173 -1.80 -4.98 9.33
CA VAL A 173 -1.71 -3.52 9.29
C VAL A 173 -0.26 -3.08 9.39
N TYR A 174 0.19 -2.33 8.38
CA TYR A 174 1.51 -1.69 8.37
C TYR A 174 1.34 -0.21 8.67
N PHE A 175 1.78 0.20 9.85
CA PHE A 175 1.69 1.59 10.28
C PHE A 175 2.77 2.44 9.60
N PRO A 176 2.39 3.49 8.85
CA PRO A 176 3.34 4.46 8.32
C PRO A 176 4.20 5.10 9.43
N PRO A 177 5.38 5.65 9.10
CA PRO A 177 6.25 6.27 10.09
C PRO A 177 5.50 7.33 10.93
N ASN A 178 5.72 7.32 12.25
CA ASN A 178 5.05 8.19 13.24
C ASN A 178 3.50 8.10 13.22
N ARG A 179 2.93 7.01 12.73
CA ARG A 179 1.50 6.76 12.72
C ARG A 179 1.21 5.45 13.45
N TYR A 180 0.13 5.43 14.22
CA TYR A 180 -0.31 4.23 14.94
C TYR A 180 -1.79 4.34 15.33
N SER A 181 -2.49 3.22 15.28
CA SER A 181 -3.86 3.07 15.77
C SER A 181 -3.95 1.79 16.60
N SER A 182 -4.25 1.94 17.89
CA SER A 182 -4.43 0.79 18.80
C SER A 182 -5.61 -0.08 18.37
N ASN A 183 -6.69 0.55 17.92
CA ASN A 183 -7.90 -0.15 17.52
C ASN A 183 -7.65 -1.02 16.28
N LEU A 184 -7.00 -0.48 15.23
CA LEU A 184 -6.60 -1.27 14.07
C LEU A 184 -5.58 -2.36 14.42
N SER A 185 -4.68 -2.09 15.37
CA SER A 185 -3.71 -3.08 15.85
C SER A 185 -4.41 -4.28 16.49
N ASN A 186 -5.37 -4.02 17.36
CA ASN A 186 -6.11 -5.08 18.09
C ASN A 186 -7.00 -5.93 17.16
N LEU A 187 -7.48 -5.34 16.09
CA LEU A 187 -8.37 -6.00 15.12
C LEU A 187 -7.61 -6.82 14.06
N SER A 188 -6.33 -6.54 13.84
CA SER A 188 -5.51 -7.18 12.81
C SER A 188 -4.93 -8.52 13.25
N ASP A 189 -4.58 -9.40 12.28
CA ASP A 189 -3.84 -10.65 12.54
C ASP A 189 -2.34 -10.39 12.84
N GLY A 190 -1.88 -9.18 12.64
CA GLY A 190 -0.53 -8.76 12.97
C GLY A 190 -0.21 -7.39 12.40
N THR A 191 0.78 -6.76 12.98
CA THR A 191 1.15 -5.40 12.65
C THR A 191 2.64 -5.25 12.37
N ARG A 192 2.97 -4.19 11.62
CA ARG A 192 4.34 -3.74 11.42
C ARG A 192 4.41 -2.22 11.50
N LYS A 193 5.27 -1.69 12.35
CA LYS A 193 5.62 -0.27 12.35
C LYS A 193 6.74 -0.02 11.36
N LEU A 194 6.53 0.89 10.40
CA LEU A 194 7.52 1.21 9.38
C LEU A 194 8.58 2.22 9.85
N ASP A 195 8.46 2.74 11.09
CA ASP A 195 9.45 3.64 11.70
C ASP A 195 10.89 3.13 11.67
N GLY A 196 11.09 1.85 11.95
CA GLY A 196 12.40 1.20 11.95
C GLY A 196 12.90 0.76 10.57
N SER A 197 12.13 1.00 9.51
CA SER A 197 12.39 0.44 8.18
C SER A 197 13.19 1.38 7.26
N PHE A 198 13.80 2.46 7.76
CA PHE A 198 14.47 3.47 6.94
C PHE A 198 15.50 2.88 5.97
N ASN A 199 16.29 1.90 6.41
CA ASN A 199 17.26 1.23 5.53
C ASN A 199 16.60 0.41 4.43
N ILE A 200 15.40 -0.13 4.68
CA ILE A 200 14.61 -0.84 3.66
C ILE A 200 14.07 0.18 2.67
N PHE A 201 13.53 1.31 3.13
CA PHE A 201 13.10 2.41 2.24
C PHE A 201 14.22 2.82 1.29
N LYS A 202 15.44 3.05 1.81
CA LYS A 202 16.60 3.47 0.99
C LYS A 202 16.95 2.48 -0.13
N LYS A 203 16.78 1.19 0.11
CA LYS A 203 17.07 0.13 -0.88
C LYS A 203 16.08 0.11 -2.04
N HIS A 204 14.88 0.67 -1.85
CA HIS A 204 13.80 0.64 -2.83
C HIS A 204 13.47 2.04 -3.40
N ILE A 205 14.40 3.00 -3.29
CA ILE A 205 14.26 4.28 -3.97
C ILE A 205 14.41 4.04 -5.46
N LEU A 206 13.47 4.56 -6.26
CA LEU A 206 13.55 4.54 -7.72
C LEU A 206 14.83 5.25 -8.21
N PRO A 207 15.40 4.84 -9.34
CA PRO A 207 16.52 5.55 -9.94
C PRO A 207 16.14 6.99 -10.27
N GLN A 208 17.15 7.88 -10.37
CA GLN A 208 16.91 9.29 -10.67
C GLN A 208 16.18 9.47 -12.00
N LYS A 209 16.48 8.61 -12.98
CA LYS A 209 15.83 8.57 -14.29
C LYS A 209 15.10 7.25 -14.46
N VAL A 210 13.84 7.31 -14.80
CA VAL A 210 12.99 6.15 -15.07
C VAL A 210 12.49 6.23 -16.51
N GLN A 211 12.81 5.23 -17.32
CA GLN A 211 12.31 5.12 -18.68
C GLN A 211 10.93 4.49 -18.66
N LEU A 212 9.95 5.16 -19.26
CA LEU A 212 8.60 4.67 -19.44
C LEU A 212 8.48 3.73 -20.65
N PRO A 213 7.44 2.88 -20.71
CA PRO A 213 7.21 1.97 -21.85
C PRO A 213 7.09 2.67 -23.20
N ASN A 214 6.66 3.93 -23.22
CA ASN A 214 6.56 4.77 -24.43
C ASN A 214 7.88 5.44 -24.84
N GLY A 215 9.00 5.12 -24.17
CA GLY A 215 10.31 5.69 -24.43
C GLY A 215 10.60 7.03 -23.72
N TYR A 216 9.60 7.67 -23.14
CA TYR A 216 9.80 8.91 -22.37
C TYR A 216 10.58 8.65 -21.08
N VAL A 217 11.46 9.58 -20.70
CA VAL A 217 12.25 9.48 -19.45
C VAL A 217 11.72 10.48 -18.44
N ILE A 218 11.34 9.96 -17.30
CA ILE A 218 10.98 10.77 -16.13
C ILE A 218 12.23 10.99 -15.29
N GLU A 219 12.50 12.22 -14.94
CA GLU A 219 13.56 12.60 -14.00
C GLU A 219 12.93 13.15 -12.72
N ARG A 220 13.48 12.68 -11.58
CA ARG A 220 13.05 13.09 -10.23
C ARG A 220 13.21 14.59 -10.01
#